data_c175c744ea874a760f79c5a41e36ed94
#
_entry.id   c175c744ea874a760f79c5a41e36ed94
#
_cell.length_a   1.000
_cell.length_b   1.000
_cell.length_c   1.000
_cell.angle_alpha   90.00
_cell.angle_beta   90.00
_cell.angle_gamma   90.00
#
_symmetry.space_group_name_H-M   'P 1'
#
loop_
_entity.id
_entity.type
_entity.pdbx_description
1 polymer ?
#
loop_
_entity_poly.entity_id
_entity_poly.type
_entity_poly.pdbx_seq_one_letter_code
_entity_poly.pdbx_strand_id
1 'polypeptide(L)'
;MGHVLLPADIPAKQQFLLALLARLAPEGRGELASAYLDRAGAIAGLDGPESVVAFIDANASRLPAERRTVALEHVAKARERIAQGRQAAEAGEHDAAFAAAREAIGRLREGLLEGLPSQDDEFRGVWCHSAFGVDGWTWDEALAHLKAQGFTAVVPNMLWSGLAYYPSEYLPVADSVADRGDQIAACLAAAERHGIDVHVWKVNWGLQNAPAAFIEELRAAGRLQRHRDGSELEWLCPSHPANFELEKNSLLEVVRNYAVDGIHFDYIRYPHGSACYDDGCRERFQEATGRKIVTWPDDVIDGEHADAFGDWRREQITRLVRAVSAEARELRPGVEISAAVFRDYPNCRRSVGQDWVDWVAEGYLDFVCPMNYTDDEEQFATWVASQREYVGDRVPLYPGVGASAPGLLPEQTAMQVHRARELGSAGFIVFNYDRTVAEEHLPALRLGATADGGETSGRETPE
;
A
#
# COMPACT_ATOMS: atom_id res chain seq x y z
N MET A 1 -6.66 5.80 28.71
CA MET A 1 -6.32 4.38 28.96
C MET A 1 -6.53 3.49 27.72
N GLY A 2 -7.50 3.75 26.83
CA GLY A 2 -7.76 2.92 25.64
C GLY A 2 -6.58 2.79 24.66
N HIS A 3 -5.78 3.82 24.47
CA HIS A 3 -4.63 3.79 23.55
C HIS A 3 -3.41 2.98 24.07
N VAL A 4 -3.38 2.60 25.34
CA VAL A 4 -2.30 1.77 25.92
C VAL A 4 -2.54 0.28 25.67
N LEU A 5 -3.78 -0.09 25.34
CA LEU A 5 -4.22 -1.49 25.26
C LEU A 5 -4.31 -2.04 23.84
N LEU A 6 -4.08 -1.22 22.79
CA LEU A 6 -4.17 -1.62 21.38
C LEU A 6 -2.96 -1.08 20.59
N PRO A 7 -2.36 -1.89 19.70
CA PRO A 7 -2.53 -3.33 19.54
C PRO A 7 -1.79 -4.11 20.63
N ALA A 8 -2.35 -5.22 21.08
CA ALA A 8 -1.81 -6.08 22.15
C ALA A 8 -0.49 -6.79 21.78
N ASP A 9 -0.07 -6.67 20.53
CA ASP A 9 0.97 -7.51 19.95
C ASP A 9 2.38 -6.93 19.95
N ILE A 10 2.56 -5.70 20.45
CA ILE A 10 3.90 -5.13 20.66
C ILE A 10 4.52 -5.78 21.90
N PRO A 11 5.68 -6.48 21.79
CA PRO A 11 6.28 -7.23 22.89
C PRO A 11 6.45 -6.45 24.19
N ALA A 12 6.85 -5.17 24.11
CA ALA A 12 6.98 -4.29 25.27
C ALA A 12 5.62 -3.98 25.94
N LYS A 13 4.53 -3.83 25.15
CA LYS A 13 3.17 -3.65 25.67
C LYS A 13 2.64 -4.93 26.29
N GLN A 14 2.90 -6.08 25.70
CA GLN A 14 2.56 -7.38 26.28
C GLN A 14 3.27 -7.59 27.61
N GLN A 15 4.56 -7.33 27.69
CA GLN A 15 5.32 -7.40 28.94
C GLN A 15 4.76 -6.46 30.00
N PHE A 16 4.44 -5.22 29.64
CA PHE A 16 3.82 -4.26 30.55
C PHE A 16 2.45 -4.74 31.04
N LEU A 17 1.59 -5.23 30.14
CA LEU A 17 0.27 -5.75 30.50
C LEU A 17 0.37 -6.99 31.39
N LEU A 18 1.27 -7.93 31.09
CA LEU A 18 1.51 -9.10 31.93
C LEU A 18 2.02 -8.71 33.32
N ALA A 19 2.94 -7.75 33.42
CA ALA A 19 3.44 -7.24 34.70
C ALA A 19 2.32 -6.52 35.48
N LEU A 20 1.47 -5.75 34.80
CA LEU A 20 0.35 -5.07 35.41
C LEU A 20 -0.71 -6.06 35.92
N LEU A 21 -1.10 -7.04 35.10
CA LEU A 21 -2.04 -8.11 35.49
C LEU A 21 -1.50 -8.96 36.60
N ALA A 22 -0.20 -9.32 36.58
CA ALA A 22 0.46 -10.04 37.66
C ALA A 22 0.38 -9.30 39.00
N ARG A 23 0.35 -7.97 38.96
CA ARG A 23 0.28 -7.11 40.18
C ARG A 23 -1.14 -6.86 40.64
N LEU A 24 -2.11 -6.74 39.71
CA LEU A 24 -3.50 -6.36 39.98
C LEU A 24 -4.42 -7.57 40.20
N ALA A 25 -4.12 -8.71 39.59
CA ALA A 25 -4.93 -9.94 39.67
C ALA A 25 -4.04 -11.18 39.71
N PRO A 26 -3.26 -11.36 40.79
CA PRO A 26 -2.32 -12.47 40.93
C PRO A 26 -3.01 -13.84 40.86
N GLU A 27 -4.25 -13.95 41.31
CA GLU A 27 -5.06 -15.17 41.25
C GLU A 27 -5.46 -15.60 39.82
N GLY A 28 -5.53 -14.66 38.88
CA GLY A 28 -5.84 -14.91 37.47
C GLY A 28 -4.64 -15.33 36.61
N ARG A 29 -3.41 -15.37 37.19
CA ARG A 29 -2.19 -15.63 36.39
C ARG A 29 -2.19 -17.00 35.73
N GLY A 30 -2.74 -18.03 36.39
CA GLY A 30 -2.82 -19.37 35.86
C GLY A 30 -3.74 -19.47 34.63
N GLU A 31 -4.94 -18.91 34.74
CA GLU A 31 -5.89 -18.85 33.61
C GLU A 31 -5.32 -18.03 32.44
N LEU A 32 -4.67 -16.92 32.73
CA LEU A 32 -4.04 -16.09 31.72
C LEU A 32 -2.88 -16.80 31.03
N ALA A 33 -2.02 -17.54 31.78
CA ALA A 33 -0.95 -18.32 31.21
C ALA A 33 -1.46 -19.43 30.29
N SER A 34 -2.54 -20.13 30.70
CA SER A 34 -3.19 -21.14 29.87
C SER A 34 -3.79 -20.55 28.59
N ALA A 35 -4.55 -19.46 28.72
CA ALA A 35 -5.11 -18.75 27.57
C ALA A 35 -4.05 -18.25 26.59
N TYR A 36 -2.89 -17.81 27.11
CA TYR A 36 -1.77 -17.36 26.28
C TYR A 36 -1.08 -18.52 25.56
N LEU A 37 -0.97 -19.68 26.20
CA LEU A 37 -0.49 -20.91 25.56
C LEU A 37 -1.44 -21.43 24.48
N ASP A 38 -2.74 -21.35 24.70
CA ASP A 38 -3.73 -21.73 23.71
C ASP A 38 -3.66 -20.79 22.49
N ARG A 39 -3.54 -19.48 22.73
CA ARG A 39 -3.31 -18.50 21.66
C ARG A 39 -1.95 -18.66 20.97
N ALA A 40 -0.93 -19.18 21.66
CA ALA A 40 0.38 -19.42 21.07
C ALA A 40 0.35 -20.45 19.92
N GLY A 41 -0.74 -21.22 19.81
CA GLY A 41 -0.95 -22.14 18.71
C GLY A 41 -1.51 -21.49 17.44
N ALA A 42 -2.16 -20.34 17.50
CA ALA A 42 -2.78 -19.69 16.35
C ALA A 42 -1.85 -18.63 15.74
N ILE A 43 -1.60 -18.67 14.43
CA ILE A 43 -0.75 -17.72 13.72
C ILE A 43 -1.29 -17.44 12.31
N ALA A 44 -1.48 -16.18 11.97
CA ALA A 44 -1.90 -15.73 10.65
C ALA A 44 -3.07 -16.55 10.06
N GLY A 45 -4.11 -16.81 10.86
CA GLY A 45 -5.29 -17.59 10.46
C GLY A 45 -5.12 -19.10 10.50
N LEU A 46 -3.95 -19.63 10.89
CA LEU A 46 -3.70 -21.05 11.07
C LEU A 46 -3.85 -21.48 12.53
N ASP A 47 -4.62 -22.55 12.77
CA ASP A 47 -4.86 -23.09 14.10
C ASP A 47 -3.79 -24.14 14.48
N GLY A 48 -2.80 -23.69 15.22
CA GLY A 48 -1.80 -24.58 15.82
C GLY A 48 -0.68 -25.04 14.89
N PRO A 49 0.31 -25.71 15.50
CA PRO A 49 1.47 -26.24 14.77
C PRO A 49 1.11 -27.23 13.67
N GLU A 50 0.01 -27.99 13.82
CA GLU A 50 -0.43 -28.97 12.82
C GLU A 50 -0.89 -28.29 11.53
N SER A 51 -1.61 -27.18 11.64
CA SER A 51 -2.04 -26.41 10.47
C SER A 51 -0.86 -25.78 9.75
N VAL A 52 0.17 -25.34 10.48
CA VAL A 52 1.41 -24.83 9.87
C VAL A 52 2.17 -25.94 9.15
N VAL A 53 2.24 -27.16 9.71
CA VAL A 53 2.83 -28.32 9.00
C VAL A 53 2.05 -28.62 7.72
N ALA A 54 0.72 -28.68 7.80
CA ALA A 54 -0.13 -28.93 6.63
C ALA A 54 0.08 -27.85 5.54
N PHE A 55 0.24 -26.59 5.94
CA PHE A 55 0.57 -25.50 5.04
C PHE A 55 1.94 -25.68 4.36
N ILE A 56 2.99 -26.02 5.14
CA ILE A 56 4.34 -26.31 4.62
C ILE A 56 4.31 -27.49 3.64
N ASP A 57 3.58 -28.56 3.98
CA ASP A 57 3.46 -29.74 3.13
C ASP A 57 2.67 -29.46 1.83
N ALA A 58 1.63 -28.65 1.90
CA ALA A 58 0.90 -28.22 0.71
C ALA A 58 1.78 -27.40 -0.27
N ASN A 59 2.79 -26.71 0.24
CA ASN A 59 3.73 -25.92 -0.55
C ASN A 59 5.05 -26.64 -0.85
N ALA A 60 5.21 -27.91 -0.44
CA ALA A 60 6.47 -28.64 -0.48
C ALA A 60 7.14 -28.70 -1.87
N SER A 61 6.36 -28.76 -2.95
CA SER A 61 6.89 -28.78 -4.34
C SER A 61 7.45 -27.43 -4.81
N ARG A 62 7.15 -26.35 -4.09
CA ARG A 62 7.57 -24.97 -4.39
C ARG A 62 8.66 -24.49 -3.43
N LEU A 63 9.05 -25.31 -2.47
CA LEU A 63 10.04 -24.98 -1.44
C LEU A 63 11.34 -25.73 -1.72
N PRO A 64 12.52 -25.07 -1.59
CA PRO A 64 13.79 -25.78 -1.49
C PRO A 64 13.77 -26.75 -0.31
N ALA A 65 14.32 -27.95 -0.50
CA ALA A 65 14.29 -29.03 0.51
C ALA A 65 14.91 -28.59 1.85
N GLU A 66 15.98 -27.80 1.79
CA GLU A 66 16.63 -27.24 2.98
C GLU A 66 15.69 -26.32 3.76
N ARG A 67 15.04 -25.37 3.08
CA ARG A 67 14.07 -24.44 3.73
C ARG A 67 12.90 -25.19 4.33
N ARG A 68 12.35 -26.19 3.61
CA ARG A 68 11.29 -27.03 4.15
C ARG A 68 11.73 -27.73 5.45
N THR A 69 12.97 -28.24 5.49
CA THR A 69 13.53 -28.88 6.69
C THR A 69 13.60 -27.88 7.85
N VAL A 70 14.18 -26.69 7.63
CA VAL A 70 14.29 -25.64 8.63
C VAL A 70 12.91 -25.22 9.15
N ALA A 71 11.93 -25.01 8.25
CA ALA A 71 10.56 -24.67 8.62
C ALA A 71 9.93 -25.72 9.55
N LEU A 72 10.05 -26.99 9.22
CA LEU A 72 9.53 -28.10 10.05
C LEU A 72 10.25 -28.22 11.40
N GLU A 73 11.56 -27.96 11.46
CA GLU A 73 12.30 -27.92 12.73
C GLU A 73 11.80 -26.79 13.64
N HIS A 74 11.51 -25.63 13.11
CA HIS A 74 10.92 -24.54 13.89
C HIS A 74 9.55 -24.93 14.45
N VAL A 75 8.69 -25.56 13.66
CA VAL A 75 7.39 -26.04 14.14
C VAL A 75 7.54 -27.11 15.23
N ALA A 76 8.50 -28.04 15.07
CA ALA A 76 8.77 -29.07 16.08
C ALA A 76 9.21 -28.42 17.42
N LYS A 77 10.09 -27.42 17.38
CA LYS A 77 10.50 -26.66 18.56
C LYS A 77 9.32 -25.89 19.18
N ALA A 78 8.44 -25.33 18.38
CA ALA A 78 7.22 -24.67 18.89
C ALA A 78 6.32 -25.64 19.66
N ARG A 79 6.10 -26.86 19.14
CA ARG A 79 5.35 -27.93 19.85
C ARG A 79 5.97 -28.28 21.20
N GLU A 80 7.30 -28.45 21.24
CA GLU A 80 8.02 -28.73 22.46
C GLU A 80 7.84 -27.61 23.50
N ARG A 81 7.96 -26.34 23.08
CA ARG A 81 7.75 -25.18 23.96
C ARG A 81 6.32 -25.05 24.47
N ILE A 82 5.31 -25.34 23.65
CA ILE A 82 3.90 -25.37 24.09
C ILE A 82 3.72 -26.45 25.17
N ALA A 83 4.28 -27.64 24.97
CA ALA A 83 4.20 -28.73 25.97
C ALA A 83 4.86 -28.36 27.28
N GLN A 84 6.07 -27.80 27.22
CA GLN A 84 6.80 -27.30 28.41
C GLN A 84 6.02 -26.17 29.13
N GLY A 85 5.46 -25.24 28.37
CA GLY A 85 4.65 -24.16 28.92
C GLY A 85 3.40 -24.65 29.65
N ARG A 86 2.71 -25.67 29.10
CA ARG A 86 1.54 -26.31 29.77
C ARG A 86 1.96 -27.01 31.06
N GLN A 87 3.06 -27.75 31.06
CA GLN A 87 3.60 -28.38 32.25
C GLN A 87 3.97 -27.33 33.32
N ALA A 88 4.61 -26.23 32.97
CA ALA A 88 4.91 -25.12 33.86
C ALA A 88 3.65 -24.45 34.42
N ALA A 89 2.61 -24.25 33.59
CA ALA A 89 1.35 -23.71 34.05
C ALA A 89 0.66 -24.62 35.09
N GLU A 90 0.62 -25.93 34.85
CA GLU A 90 0.11 -26.94 35.80
C GLU A 90 0.89 -26.97 37.13
N ALA A 91 2.21 -26.71 37.05
CA ALA A 91 3.07 -26.60 38.25
C ALA A 91 2.94 -25.25 38.97
N GLY A 92 2.16 -24.30 38.48
CA GLY A 92 2.03 -22.96 39.03
C GLY A 92 3.19 -22.02 38.68
N GLU A 93 4.09 -22.43 37.78
CA GLU A 93 5.26 -21.68 37.31
C GLU A 93 4.87 -20.74 36.17
N HIS A 94 4.00 -19.78 36.44
CA HIS A 94 3.35 -18.95 35.41
C HIS A 94 4.32 -18.15 34.55
N ASP A 95 5.44 -17.65 35.15
CA ASP A 95 6.44 -16.89 34.38
C ASP A 95 7.18 -17.79 33.37
N ALA A 96 7.46 -19.04 33.72
CA ALA A 96 8.03 -20.04 32.83
C ALA A 96 7.02 -20.39 31.72
N ALA A 97 5.73 -20.53 32.04
CA ALA A 97 4.68 -20.78 31.08
C ALA A 97 4.57 -19.64 30.04
N PHE A 98 4.60 -18.39 30.48
CA PHE A 98 4.59 -17.23 29.56
C PHE A 98 5.85 -17.15 28.70
N ALA A 99 7.03 -17.47 29.28
CA ALA A 99 8.27 -17.48 28.50
C ALA A 99 8.23 -18.56 27.39
N ALA A 100 7.76 -19.76 27.75
CA ALA A 100 7.60 -20.86 26.79
C ALA A 100 6.58 -20.52 25.69
N ALA A 101 5.45 -19.90 26.03
CA ALA A 101 4.45 -19.49 25.06
C ALA A 101 5.01 -18.44 24.05
N ARG A 102 5.74 -17.44 24.53
CA ARG A 102 6.38 -16.44 23.65
C ARG A 102 7.41 -17.07 22.72
N GLU A 103 8.22 -17.99 23.22
CA GLU A 103 9.19 -18.69 22.38
C GLU A 103 8.47 -19.57 21.36
N ALA A 104 7.38 -20.24 21.74
CA ALA A 104 6.57 -21.04 20.82
C ALA A 104 5.98 -20.20 19.68
N ILE A 105 5.44 -19.03 20.00
CA ILE A 105 4.93 -18.07 18.98
C ILE A 105 6.06 -17.69 18.02
N GLY A 106 7.23 -17.31 18.52
CA GLY A 106 8.38 -16.94 17.71
C GLY A 106 8.80 -18.06 16.76
N ARG A 107 8.89 -19.29 17.28
CA ARG A 107 9.25 -20.49 16.49
C ARG A 107 8.16 -20.82 15.44
N LEU A 108 6.91 -20.71 15.79
CA LEU A 108 5.83 -20.97 14.85
C LEU A 108 5.80 -19.94 13.71
N ARG A 109 6.08 -18.67 14.05
CA ARG A 109 6.26 -17.59 13.07
C ARG A 109 7.42 -17.90 12.12
N GLU A 110 8.60 -18.23 12.63
CA GLU A 110 9.76 -18.60 11.82
C GLU A 110 9.43 -19.79 10.91
N GLY A 111 8.80 -20.82 11.43
CA GLY A 111 8.38 -21.99 10.65
C GLY A 111 7.39 -21.67 9.54
N LEU A 112 6.41 -20.81 9.79
CA LEU A 112 5.46 -20.33 8.79
C LEU A 112 6.17 -19.52 7.69
N LEU A 113 6.99 -18.56 8.09
CA LEU A 113 7.69 -17.66 7.16
C LEU A 113 8.66 -18.42 6.24
N GLU A 114 9.48 -19.33 6.80
CA GLU A 114 10.35 -20.21 6.02
C GLU A 114 9.56 -21.17 5.11
N GLY A 115 8.34 -21.53 5.50
CA GLY A 115 7.42 -22.36 4.73
C GLY A 115 6.70 -21.65 3.59
N LEU A 116 6.86 -20.33 3.44
CA LEU A 116 6.27 -19.58 2.34
C LEU A 116 7.13 -19.67 1.07
N PRO A 117 6.58 -20.09 -0.08
CA PRO A 117 7.35 -20.13 -1.31
C PRO A 117 7.64 -18.71 -1.83
N SER A 118 8.84 -18.53 -2.37
CA SER A 118 9.17 -17.37 -3.20
C SER A 118 8.65 -17.57 -4.63
N GLN A 119 8.53 -16.51 -5.39
CA GLN A 119 8.18 -16.52 -6.80
C GLN A 119 9.18 -15.64 -7.57
N ASP A 120 9.79 -16.22 -8.61
CA ASP A 120 10.72 -15.49 -9.48
C ASP A 120 9.96 -14.59 -10.47
N ASP A 121 10.66 -13.61 -11.02
CA ASP A 121 10.15 -12.67 -12.05
C ASP A 121 8.86 -11.94 -11.66
N GLU A 122 8.73 -11.60 -10.39
CA GLU A 122 7.57 -10.93 -9.78
C GLU A 122 7.89 -9.48 -9.45
N PHE A 123 6.93 -8.59 -9.69
CA PHE A 123 6.99 -7.23 -9.16
C PHE A 123 6.83 -7.24 -7.63
N ARG A 124 7.80 -6.71 -6.91
CA ARG A 124 7.82 -6.59 -5.46
C ARG A 124 8.06 -5.14 -5.08
N GLY A 125 6.97 -4.39 -4.97
CA GLY A 125 7.02 -2.97 -4.73
C GLY A 125 6.80 -2.58 -3.29
N VAL A 126 7.26 -1.38 -2.94
CA VAL A 126 6.85 -0.67 -1.72
C VAL A 126 6.38 0.74 -2.07
N TRP A 127 5.27 1.19 -1.51
CA TRP A 127 4.98 2.61 -1.43
C TRP A 127 5.85 3.24 -0.35
N CYS A 128 6.51 4.33 -0.66
CA CYS A 128 7.24 5.14 0.32
C CYS A 128 6.53 6.48 0.48
N HIS A 129 5.77 6.64 1.55
CA HIS A 129 4.96 7.82 1.80
C HIS A 129 5.81 9.07 2.04
N SER A 130 7.02 8.89 2.54
CA SER A 130 8.02 9.96 2.70
C SER A 130 8.78 10.20 1.40
N ALA A 131 8.97 11.46 1.02
CA ALA A 131 9.85 11.84 -0.08
C ALA A 131 11.35 11.65 0.25
N PHE A 132 11.67 11.25 1.48
CA PHE A 132 13.04 11.12 1.99
C PHE A 132 13.46 9.67 2.28
N GLY A 133 12.66 8.70 1.86
CA GLY A 133 12.91 7.29 2.20
C GLY A 133 12.53 6.96 3.64
N VAL A 134 13.25 6.03 4.25
CA VAL A 134 13.06 5.60 5.63
C VAL A 134 13.68 6.62 6.59
N ASP A 135 12.96 6.96 7.65
CA ASP A 135 13.44 7.96 8.62
C ASP A 135 14.81 7.58 9.21
N GLY A 136 15.73 8.54 9.21
CA GLY A 136 17.11 8.36 9.69
C GLY A 136 18.05 7.64 8.71
N TRP A 137 17.58 7.22 7.52
CA TRP A 137 18.38 6.62 6.46
C TRP A 137 18.54 7.57 5.27
N THR A 138 19.63 7.41 4.55
CA THR A 138 19.79 7.98 3.20
C THR A 138 19.03 7.14 2.18
N TRP A 139 18.76 7.67 0.97
CA TRP A 139 18.20 6.88 -0.12
C TRP A 139 19.09 5.68 -0.47
N ASP A 140 20.41 5.80 -0.36
CA ASP A 140 21.32 4.70 -0.63
C ASP A 140 21.16 3.55 0.37
N GLU A 141 21.10 3.85 1.67
CA GLU A 141 20.85 2.86 2.73
C GLU A 141 19.45 2.22 2.58
N ALA A 142 18.43 3.02 2.29
CA ALA A 142 17.07 2.54 2.11
C ALA A 142 16.96 1.58 0.92
N LEU A 143 17.51 1.92 -0.23
CA LEU A 143 17.41 1.07 -1.42
C LEU A 143 18.37 -0.13 -1.41
N ALA A 144 19.54 -0.01 -0.78
CA ALA A 144 20.40 -1.16 -0.49
C ALA A 144 19.67 -2.18 0.40
N HIS A 145 19.00 -1.69 1.46
CA HIS A 145 18.20 -2.55 2.32
C HIS A 145 17.03 -3.18 1.55
N LEU A 146 16.28 -2.40 0.78
CA LEU A 146 15.15 -2.88 -0.02
C LEU A 146 15.59 -4.02 -0.96
N LYS A 147 16.72 -3.85 -1.65
CA LYS A 147 17.32 -4.88 -2.52
C LYS A 147 17.69 -6.13 -1.74
N ALA A 148 18.32 -5.97 -0.58
CA ALA A 148 18.71 -7.10 0.29
C ALA A 148 17.49 -7.89 0.78
N GLN A 149 16.32 -7.26 0.90
CA GLN A 149 15.07 -7.92 1.25
C GLN A 149 14.33 -8.52 0.03
N GLY A 150 14.94 -8.49 -1.16
CA GLY A 150 14.41 -9.12 -2.37
C GLY A 150 13.31 -8.33 -3.08
N PHE A 151 13.22 -7.03 -2.84
CA PHE A 151 12.29 -6.13 -3.54
C PHE A 151 12.89 -5.58 -4.83
N THR A 152 12.02 -5.18 -5.76
CA THR A 152 12.39 -4.75 -7.11
C THR A 152 12.06 -3.30 -7.41
N ALA A 153 11.10 -2.71 -6.70
CA ALA A 153 10.62 -1.37 -7.00
C ALA A 153 10.28 -0.54 -5.75
N VAL A 154 10.47 0.77 -5.86
CA VAL A 154 10.01 1.76 -4.89
C VAL A 154 9.10 2.79 -5.55
N VAL A 155 8.02 3.16 -4.84
CA VAL A 155 7.05 4.16 -5.29
C VAL A 155 7.06 5.34 -4.29
N PRO A 156 8.04 6.29 -4.42
CA PRO A 156 8.20 7.39 -3.48
C PRO A 156 7.26 8.56 -3.77
N ASN A 157 6.67 9.12 -2.72
CA ASN A 157 5.74 10.25 -2.82
C ASN A 157 6.51 11.59 -2.99
N MET A 158 6.85 11.92 -4.23
CA MET A 158 7.64 13.11 -4.56
C MET A 158 6.79 14.35 -4.86
N LEU A 159 5.48 14.16 -5.14
CA LEU A 159 4.50 15.23 -5.37
C LEU A 159 3.33 15.04 -4.41
N TRP A 160 3.46 15.63 -3.22
CA TRP A 160 2.53 15.34 -2.14
C TRP A 160 1.57 16.50 -1.86
N SER A 161 0.31 16.34 -2.28
CA SER A 161 -0.80 17.26 -1.96
C SER A 161 -0.47 18.74 -2.24
N GLY A 162 -0.05 19.02 -3.49
CA GLY A 162 0.24 20.37 -3.94
C GLY A 162 1.65 20.89 -3.60
N LEU A 163 2.57 20.00 -3.22
CA LEU A 163 3.96 20.33 -2.89
C LEU A 163 4.92 19.38 -3.60
N ALA A 164 6.01 19.91 -4.19
CA ALA A 164 7.06 19.14 -4.84
C ALA A 164 8.31 19.03 -3.94
N TYR A 165 8.92 17.84 -3.88
CA TYR A 165 10.17 17.58 -3.17
C TYR A 165 11.39 17.52 -4.13
N TYR A 166 11.30 18.26 -5.22
CA TYR A 166 12.31 18.46 -6.25
C TYR A 166 12.13 19.86 -6.85
N PRO A 167 13.10 20.42 -7.60
CA PRO A 167 12.91 21.69 -8.31
C PRO A 167 11.80 21.57 -9.35
N SER A 168 10.64 22.17 -9.08
CA SER A 168 9.45 22.14 -9.96
C SER A 168 9.14 23.53 -10.52
N GLU A 169 8.74 23.58 -11.78
CA GLU A 169 8.22 24.80 -12.44
C GLU A 169 6.71 24.98 -12.25
N TYR A 170 6.00 23.92 -11.82
CA TYR A 170 4.53 23.88 -11.74
C TYR A 170 3.99 23.91 -10.33
N LEU A 171 4.65 23.25 -9.38
CA LEU A 171 4.21 23.18 -7.98
C LEU A 171 5.12 23.99 -7.07
N PRO A 172 4.60 24.51 -5.96
CA PRO A 172 5.44 24.98 -4.87
C PRO A 172 6.47 23.93 -4.47
N VAL A 173 7.70 24.38 -4.27
CA VAL A 173 8.82 23.52 -3.87
C VAL A 173 8.91 23.51 -2.34
N ALA A 174 9.07 22.34 -1.74
CA ALA A 174 9.24 22.20 -0.30
C ALA A 174 10.51 22.90 0.17
N ASP A 175 10.45 23.63 1.29
CA ASP A 175 11.61 24.32 1.88
C ASP A 175 12.80 23.37 2.12
N SER A 176 12.49 22.12 2.45
CA SER A 176 13.48 21.07 2.65
C SER A 176 14.35 20.75 1.41
N VAL A 177 13.92 21.12 0.21
CA VAL A 177 14.72 20.95 -1.02
C VAL A 177 15.96 21.86 -0.99
N ALA A 178 15.88 23.03 -0.35
CA ALA A 178 17.02 23.92 -0.18
C ALA A 178 18.15 23.29 0.65
N ASP A 179 17.81 22.51 1.68
CA ASP A 179 18.76 21.89 2.60
C ASP A 179 19.13 20.45 2.20
N ARG A 180 18.19 19.69 1.65
CA ARG A 180 18.32 18.25 1.37
C ARG A 180 18.47 17.92 -0.11
N GLY A 181 18.35 18.93 -0.98
CA GLY A 181 18.47 18.76 -2.43
C GLY A 181 17.26 18.10 -3.08
N ASP A 182 17.42 17.82 -4.37
CA ASP A 182 16.45 17.17 -5.23
C ASP A 182 16.25 15.69 -4.85
N GLN A 183 15.08 15.36 -4.34
CA GLN A 183 14.81 14.02 -3.81
C GLN A 183 14.56 12.99 -4.92
N ILE A 184 14.08 13.40 -6.10
CA ILE A 184 13.97 12.48 -7.25
C ILE A 184 15.37 12.10 -7.73
N ALA A 185 16.25 13.08 -7.92
CA ALA A 185 17.63 12.84 -8.36
C ALA A 185 18.39 11.96 -7.34
N ALA A 186 18.23 12.22 -6.03
CA ALA A 186 18.86 11.43 -4.98
C ALA A 186 18.36 9.97 -4.96
N CYS A 187 17.04 9.75 -5.10
CA CYS A 187 16.45 8.43 -5.17
C CYS A 187 16.93 7.66 -6.41
N LEU A 188 16.91 8.27 -7.59
CA LEU A 188 17.35 7.65 -8.84
C LEU A 188 18.83 7.27 -8.81
N ALA A 189 19.69 8.13 -8.27
CA ALA A 189 21.13 7.83 -8.15
C ALA A 189 21.38 6.61 -7.22
N ALA A 190 20.56 6.42 -6.19
CA ALA A 190 20.63 5.23 -5.35
C ALA A 190 20.02 4.00 -6.05
N ALA A 191 18.90 4.18 -6.75
CA ALA A 191 18.21 3.14 -7.48
C ALA A 191 19.08 2.50 -8.57
N GLU A 192 19.81 3.30 -9.33
CA GLU A 192 20.77 2.83 -10.35
C GLU A 192 21.84 1.91 -9.73
N ARG A 193 22.38 2.27 -8.54
CA ARG A 193 23.39 1.44 -7.86
C ARG A 193 22.87 0.11 -7.37
N HIS A 194 21.62 0.05 -6.98
CA HIS A 194 21.03 -1.14 -6.35
C HIS A 194 20.10 -1.93 -7.27
N GLY A 195 19.85 -1.47 -8.50
CA GLY A 195 18.94 -2.12 -9.44
C GLY A 195 17.51 -2.21 -8.90
N ILE A 196 16.97 -1.05 -8.49
CA ILE A 196 15.59 -0.85 -8.01
C ILE A 196 14.87 0.09 -8.97
N ASP A 197 13.70 -0.29 -9.45
CA ASP A 197 12.86 0.57 -10.30
C ASP A 197 12.19 1.67 -9.46
N VAL A 198 12.08 2.87 -10.03
CA VAL A 198 11.52 4.06 -9.36
C VAL A 198 10.26 4.54 -10.09
N HIS A 199 9.11 4.41 -9.45
CA HIS A 199 7.84 4.95 -9.94
C HIS A 199 7.44 6.16 -9.10
N VAL A 200 7.58 7.37 -9.63
CA VAL A 200 7.31 8.59 -8.88
C VAL A 200 5.82 8.74 -8.59
N TRP A 201 5.48 8.77 -7.32
CA TRP A 201 4.11 8.88 -6.83
C TRP A 201 3.69 10.34 -6.67
N LYS A 202 2.51 10.67 -7.24
CA LYS A 202 1.81 11.94 -7.05
C LYS A 202 0.47 11.73 -6.35
N VAL A 203 0.24 12.46 -5.27
CA VAL A 203 -1.09 12.68 -4.69
C VAL A 203 -1.80 13.76 -5.50
N ASN A 204 -2.76 13.35 -6.34
CA ASN A 204 -3.49 14.25 -7.23
C ASN A 204 -4.57 15.06 -6.50
N TRP A 205 -4.82 16.26 -6.97
CA TRP A 205 -5.88 17.19 -6.58
C TRP A 205 -5.82 17.72 -5.14
N GLY A 206 -5.28 16.99 -4.18
CA GLY A 206 -5.17 17.40 -2.78
C GLY A 206 -4.19 18.56 -2.58
N LEU A 207 -4.45 19.42 -1.58
CA LEU A 207 -3.64 20.60 -1.28
C LEU A 207 -3.19 20.67 0.19
N GLN A 208 -3.34 19.59 0.95
CA GLN A 208 -3.12 19.57 2.40
C GLN A 208 -1.68 19.92 2.82
N ASN A 209 -0.72 19.81 1.92
CA ASN A 209 0.68 20.19 2.17
C ASN A 209 1.12 21.43 1.38
N ALA A 210 0.24 22.01 0.57
CA ALA A 210 0.54 23.21 -0.18
C ALA A 210 0.72 24.42 0.74
N PRO A 211 1.62 25.35 0.43
CA PRO A 211 1.75 26.61 1.17
C PRO A 211 0.44 27.41 1.17
N ALA A 212 0.13 28.03 2.29
CA ALA A 212 -1.11 28.82 2.44
C ALA A 212 -1.26 29.91 1.36
N ALA A 213 -0.17 30.55 0.95
CA ALA A 213 -0.20 31.55 -0.11
C ALA A 213 -0.64 30.96 -1.47
N PHE A 214 -0.23 29.74 -1.78
CA PHE A 214 -0.65 29.05 -3.00
C PHE A 214 -2.15 28.66 -2.94
N ILE A 215 -2.62 28.19 -1.78
CA ILE A 215 -4.05 27.88 -1.58
C ILE A 215 -4.89 29.16 -1.74
N GLU A 216 -4.45 30.31 -1.20
CA GLU A 216 -5.14 31.60 -1.35
C GLU A 216 -5.20 32.07 -2.81
N GLU A 217 -4.12 31.89 -3.56
CA GLU A 217 -4.10 32.18 -5.02
C GLU A 217 -5.14 31.32 -5.76
N LEU A 218 -5.15 30.02 -5.49
CA LEU A 218 -6.11 29.08 -6.08
C LEU A 218 -7.54 29.41 -5.68
N ARG A 219 -7.78 29.80 -4.43
CA ARG A 219 -9.08 30.24 -3.91
C ARG A 219 -9.56 31.49 -4.63
N ALA A 220 -8.73 32.51 -4.74
CA ALA A 220 -9.06 33.76 -5.43
C ALA A 220 -9.37 33.55 -6.92
N ALA A 221 -8.77 32.52 -7.54
CA ALA A 221 -9.01 32.13 -8.93
C ALA A 221 -10.22 31.17 -9.10
N GLY A 222 -10.97 30.83 -8.05
CA GLY A 222 -12.13 29.93 -8.13
C GLY A 222 -11.77 28.48 -8.49
N ARG A 223 -10.57 28.01 -8.11
CA ARG A 223 -10.00 26.73 -8.52
C ARG A 223 -10.24 25.60 -7.53
N LEU A 224 -10.80 25.90 -6.35
CA LEU A 224 -11.03 24.93 -5.29
C LEU A 224 -12.38 24.24 -5.42
N GLN A 225 -12.47 23.01 -4.94
CA GLN A 225 -13.73 22.28 -4.85
C GLN A 225 -14.65 22.85 -3.76
N ARG A 226 -15.95 22.61 -3.91
CA ARG A 226 -16.95 22.87 -2.86
C ARG A 226 -17.79 21.64 -2.60
N HIS A 227 -18.17 21.45 -1.35
CA HIS A 227 -19.22 20.53 -0.96
C HIS A 227 -20.58 20.98 -1.51
N ARG A 228 -21.54 20.07 -1.51
CA ARG A 228 -22.94 20.37 -1.87
C ARG A 228 -23.60 21.41 -0.96
N ASP A 229 -23.12 21.62 0.25
CA ASP A 229 -23.59 22.64 1.19
C ASP A 229 -22.90 24.01 0.98
N GLY A 230 -22.00 24.09 -0.01
CA GLY A 230 -21.25 25.29 -0.36
C GLY A 230 -19.96 25.48 0.43
N SER A 231 -19.66 24.65 1.41
CA SER A 231 -18.38 24.71 2.14
C SER A 231 -17.21 24.32 1.23
N GLU A 232 -16.07 25.02 1.41
CA GLU A 232 -14.89 24.85 0.58
C GLU A 232 -14.05 23.65 1.00
N LEU A 233 -13.37 23.04 0.02
CA LEU A 233 -12.42 21.96 0.21
C LEU A 233 -11.05 22.40 -0.30
N GLU A 234 -9.99 22.10 0.44
CA GLU A 234 -8.60 22.26 -0.02
C GLU A 234 -8.23 21.18 -1.02
N TRP A 235 -8.98 21.16 -2.12
CA TRP A 235 -8.82 20.26 -3.26
C TRP A 235 -9.05 21.01 -4.56
N LEU A 236 -8.22 20.74 -5.54
CA LEU A 236 -8.35 21.29 -6.89
C LEU A 236 -9.60 20.73 -7.58
N CYS A 237 -10.43 21.62 -8.17
CA CYS A 237 -11.58 21.21 -8.98
C CYS A 237 -11.09 20.52 -10.27
N PRO A 238 -11.38 19.23 -10.52
CA PRO A 238 -10.90 18.52 -11.70
C PRO A 238 -11.44 19.04 -13.01
N SER A 239 -12.60 19.70 -13.01
CA SER A 239 -13.17 20.28 -14.21
C SER A 239 -12.58 21.63 -14.60
N HIS A 240 -11.83 22.29 -13.69
CA HIS A 240 -11.23 23.59 -13.98
C HIS A 240 -10.04 23.45 -14.94
N PRO A 241 -10.02 24.16 -16.11
CA PRO A 241 -8.96 23.95 -17.11
C PRO A 241 -7.55 24.17 -16.60
N ALA A 242 -7.31 25.23 -15.79
CA ALA A 242 -5.98 25.48 -15.24
C ALA A 242 -5.53 24.46 -14.21
N ASN A 243 -6.45 23.74 -13.54
CA ASN A 243 -6.12 22.63 -12.66
C ASN A 243 -5.75 21.38 -13.44
N PHE A 244 -6.48 21.12 -14.52
CA PHE A 244 -6.13 20.04 -15.45
C PHE A 244 -4.70 20.21 -15.98
N GLU A 245 -4.33 21.41 -16.44
CA GLU A 245 -2.97 21.68 -16.93
C GLU A 245 -1.93 21.59 -15.82
N LEU A 246 -2.22 22.07 -14.61
CA LEU A 246 -1.33 21.97 -13.45
C LEU A 246 -1.03 20.49 -13.10
N GLU A 247 -2.07 19.67 -12.97
CA GLU A 247 -1.97 18.26 -12.64
C GLU A 247 -1.24 17.47 -13.74
N LYS A 248 -1.57 17.72 -15.01
CA LYS A 248 -0.92 17.10 -16.16
C LYS A 248 0.55 17.48 -16.24
N ASN A 249 0.85 18.77 -16.24
CA ASN A 249 2.20 19.25 -16.48
C ASN A 249 3.17 18.93 -15.34
N SER A 250 2.71 18.88 -14.08
CA SER A 250 3.55 18.48 -12.96
C SER A 250 3.98 17.00 -13.03
N LEU A 251 3.16 16.11 -13.59
CA LEU A 251 3.55 14.71 -13.85
C LEU A 251 4.47 14.60 -15.08
N LEU A 252 4.15 15.32 -16.15
CA LEU A 252 4.96 15.32 -17.37
C LEU A 252 6.33 15.98 -17.16
N GLU A 253 6.44 16.92 -16.23
CA GLU A 253 7.73 17.49 -15.79
C GLU A 253 8.66 16.41 -15.25
N VAL A 254 8.14 15.50 -14.43
CA VAL A 254 8.92 14.37 -13.90
C VAL A 254 9.42 13.50 -15.04
N VAL A 255 8.53 13.10 -15.94
CA VAL A 255 8.91 12.25 -17.09
C VAL A 255 9.93 12.92 -18.02
N ARG A 256 9.83 14.24 -18.18
CA ARG A 256 10.72 15.01 -19.04
C ARG A 256 12.11 15.17 -18.43
N ASN A 257 12.16 15.47 -17.14
CA ASN A 257 13.40 15.90 -16.49
C ASN A 257 14.18 14.75 -15.84
N TYR A 258 13.53 13.60 -15.56
CA TYR A 258 14.13 12.49 -14.82
C TYR A 258 13.94 11.15 -15.53
N ALA A 259 14.98 10.31 -15.44
CA ALA A 259 14.95 8.96 -16.00
C ALA A 259 14.22 7.97 -15.07
N VAL A 260 12.97 8.29 -14.72
CA VAL A 260 12.12 7.41 -13.90
C VAL A 260 11.64 6.21 -14.72
N ASP A 261 11.44 5.07 -14.07
CA ASP A 261 10.85 3.87 -14.68
C ASP A 261 9.35 4.05 -14.87
N GLY A 262 8.70 4.77 -13.96
CA GLY A 262 7.28 5.06 -14.06
C GLY A 262 6.81 6.29 -13.30
N ILE A 263 5.53 6.62 -13.53
CA ILE A 263 4.75 7.56 -12.72
C ILE A 263 3.53 6.85 -12.15
N HIS A 264 3.16 7.24 -10.94
CA HIS A 264 2.12 6.58 -10.17
C HIS A 264 1.09 7.58 -9.68
N PHE A 265 -0.14 7.44 -10.16
CA PHE A 265 -1.27 8.23 -9.70
C PHE A 265 -1.76 7.73 -8.35
N ASP A 266 -2.02 8.65 -7.44
CA ASP A 266 -2.83 8.41 -6.25
C ASP A 266 -3.80 9.56 -6.04
N TYR A 267 -4.86 9.35 -5.28
CA TYR A 267 -5.95 10.32 -5.13
C TYR A 267 -6.51 10.79 -6.47
N ILE A 268 -6.32 10.03 -7.54
CA ILE A 268 -6.86 10.27 -8.88
C ILE A 268 -8.37 10.04 -8.87
N ARG A 269 -9.08 10.92 -8.16
CA ARG A 269 -10.49 10.81 -7.81
C ARG A 269 -10.98 12.08 -7.12
N TYR A 270 -12.29 12.19 -6.89
CA TYR A 270 -12.83 13.14 -5.92
C TYR A 270 -12.56 12.66 -4.47
N PRO A 271 -12.50 13.57 -3.48
CA PRO A 271 -12.28 13.19 -2.08
C PRO A 271 -13.40 12.29 -1.54
N HIS A 272 -14.64 12.58 -1.91
CA HIS A 272 -15.85 11.83 -1.57
C HIS A 272 -17.03 12.20 -2.49
N GLY A 273 -18.16 11.50 -2.37
CA GLY A 273 -19.33 11.70 -3.24
C GLY A 273 -20.01 13.08 -3.13
N SER A 274 -19.77 13.80 -2.02
CA SER A 274 -20.35 15.14 -1.79
C SER A 274 -19.51 16.31 -2.38
N ALA A 275 -18.53 16.02 -3.22
CA ALA A 275 -17.70 16.98 -3.96
C ALA A 275 -17.72 16.61 -5.45
N CYS A 276 -17.60 17.49 -6.39
CA CYS A 276 -17.37 18.92 -6.37
C CYS A 276 -18.61 19.65 -6.91
N TYR A 277 -19.12 20.63 -6.19
CA TYR A 277 -20.35 21.36 -6.55
C TYR A 277 -20.13 22.87 -6.53
N ASP A 278 -18.99 23.36 -7.05
CA ASP A 278 -18.74 24.80 -7.26
C ASP A 278 -19.55 25.33 -8.46
N ASP A 279 -19.78 26.66 -8.48
CA ASP A 279 -20.53 27.30 -9.57
C ASP A 279 -19.87 27.09 -10.93
N GLY A 280 -18.55 27.05 -11.01
CA GLY A 280 -17.82 26.74 -12.21
C GLY A 280 -18.08 25.32 -12.72
N CYS A 281 -18.29 24.33 -11.84
CA CYS A 281 -18.74 23.00 -12.21
C CYS A 281 -20.11 23.03 -12.88
N ARG A 282 -21.05 23.82 -12.32
CA ARG A 282 -22.38 24.03 -12.94
C ARG A 282 -22.28 24.57 -14.35
N GLU A 283 -21.52 25.65 -14.50
CA GLU A 283 -21.35 26.33 -15.80
C GLU A 283 -20.72 25.39 -16.84
N ARG A 284 -19.60 24.78 -16.50
CA ARG A 284 -18.88 23.86 -17.39
C ARG A 284 -19.71 22.60 -17.75
N PHE A 285 -20.50 22.09 -16.79
CA PHE A 285 -21.42 20.99 -17.08
C PHE A 285 -22.52 21.38 -18.07
N GLN A 286 -23.15 22.56 -17.86
CA GLN A 286 -24.18 23.07 -18.77
C GLN A 286 -23.61 23.32 -20.17
N GLU A 287 -22.43 23.91 -20.26
CA GLU A 287 -21.74 24.15 -21.53
C GLU A 287 -21.43 22.83 -22.26
N ALA A 288 -20.88 21.86 -21.56
CA ALA A 288 -20.48 20.58 -22.14
C ALA A 288 -21.66 19.72 -22.59
N THR A 289 -22.82 19.83 -21.93
CA THR A 289 -23.95 18.92 -22.15
C THR A 289 -25.17 19.59 -22.83
N GLY A 290 -25.22 20.92 -22.89
CA GLY A 290 -26.37 21.67 -23.33
C GLY A 290 -27.56 21.63 -22.36
N ARG A 291 -27.41 21.00 -21.19
CA ARG A 291 -28.45 20.85 -20.17
C ARG A 291 -28.62 22.15 -19.39
N LYS A 292 -29.83 22.50 -19.02
CA LYS A 292 -30.11 23.66 -18.18
C LYS A 292 -30.41 23.21 -16.76
N ILE A 293 -29.57 23.62 -15.82
CA ILE A 293 -29.76 23.37 -14.38
C ILE A 293 -30.56 24.52 -13.77
N VAL A 294 -31.70 24.21 -13.19
CA VAL A 294 -32.60 25.19 -12.55
C VAL A 294 -32.26 25.36 -11.08
N THR A 295 -32.18 24.24 -10.35
CA THR A 295 -31.89 24.24 -8.93
C THR A 295 -30.52 23.58 -8.66
N TRP A 296 -29.54 24.40 -8.27
CA TRP A 296 -28.19 23.91 -7.98
C TRP A 296 -27.96 23.80 -6.48
N PRO A 297 -27.39 22.68 -5.98
CA PRO A 297 -26.96 21.49 -6.74
C PRO A 297 -28.03 20.38 -6.81
N ASP A 298 -29.26 20.58 -6.36
CA ASP A 298 -30.28 19.54 -6.17
C ASP A 298 -30.58 18.77 -7.48
N ASP A 299 -30.69 19.46 -8.62
CA ASP A 299 -30.99 18.84 -9.91
C ASP A 299 -29.92 17.81 -10.35
N VAL A 300 -28.68 17.90 -9.81
CA VAL A 300 -27.54 17.04 -10.16
C VAL A 300 -27.17 16.06 -9.06
N ILE A 301 -27.81 16.13 -7.89
CA ILE A 301 -27.61 15.17 -6.79
C ILE A 301 -28.64 14.05 -6.87
N ASP A 302 -29.90 14.39 -6.74
CA ASP A 302 -31.03 13.45 -6.70
C ASP A 302 -32.08 13.77 -7.77
N GLY A 303 -31.82 14.76 -8.65
CA GLY A 303 -32.73 15.24 -9.67
C GLY A 303 -32.52 14.62 -11.04
N GLU A 304 -33.17 15.19 -12.05
CA GLU A 304 -33.20 14.73 -13.45
C GLU A 304 -31.80 14.57 -14.08
N HIS A 305 -30.81 15.30 -13.58
CA HIS A 305 -29.48 15.37 -14.18
C HIS A 305 -28.41 14.62 -13.39
N ALA A 306 -28.78 13.87 -12.35
CA ALA A 306 -27.85 13.21 -11.43
C ALA A 306 -26.90 12.23 -12.16
N ASP A 307 -27.43 11.34 -12.99
CA ASP A 307 -26.63 10.38 -13.76
C ASP A 307 -25.69 11.09 -14.74
N ALA A 308 -26.21 12.07 -15.49
CA ALA A 308 -25.42 12.79 -16.46
C ALA A 308 -24.29 13.61 -15.82
N PHE A 309 -24.54 14.18 -14.64
CA PHE A 309 -23.51 14.88 -13.89
C PHE A 309 -22.48 13.92 -13.30
N GLY A 310 -22.92 12.77 -12.82
CA GLY A 310 -22.04 11.69 -12.36
C GLY A 310 -21.09 11.22 -13.48
N ASP A 311 -21.61 11.01 -14.69
CA ASP A 311 -20.82 10.64 -15.86
C ASP A 311 -19.85 11.75 -16.27
N TRP A 312 -20.30 12.99 -16.29
CA TRP A 312 -19.44 14.13 -16.59
C TRP A 312 -18.32 14.32 -15.55
N ARG A 313 -18.61 14.18 -14.25
CA ARG A 313 -17.59 14.23 -13.20
C ARG A 313 -16.54 13.15 -13.39
N ARG A 314 -16.95 11.93 -13.68
CA ARG A 314 -16.04 10.80 -13.92
C ARG A 314 -15.13 11.09 -15.12
N GLU A 315 -15.65 11.63 -16.20
CA GLU A 315 -14.87 12.03 -17.37
C GLU A 315 -13.81 13.10 -17.01
N GLN A 316 -14.07 14.00 -16.04
CA GLN A 316 -13.04 14.97 -15.60
C GLN A 316 -11.81 14.31 -15.00
N ILE A 317 -11.96 13.18 -14.33
CA ILE A 317 -10.83 12.38 -13.82
C ILE A 317 -10.20 11.58 -14.96
N THR A 318 -10.99 10.84 -15.72
CA THR A 318 -10.52 9.97 -16.81
C THR A 318 -9.72 10.75 -17.87
N ARG A 319 -10.13 11.97 -18.22
CA ARG A 319 -9.42 12.79 -19.21
C ARG A 319 -7.99 13.14 -18.76
N LEU A 320 -7.74 13.30 -17.46
CA LEU A 320 -6.38 13.54 -16.95
C LEU A 320 -5.53 12.29 -17.13
N VAL A 321 -6.03 11.13 -16.71
CA VAL A 321 -5.31 9.85 -16.84
C VAL A 321 -4.98 9.60 -18.31
N ARG A 322 -5.95 9.76 -19.21
CA ARG A 322 -5.78 9.60 -20.66
C ARG A 322 -4.71 10.55 -21.23
N ALA A 323 -4.78 11.84 -20.90
CA ALA A 323 -3.85 12.84 -21.41
C ALA A 323 -2.41 12.60 -20.92
N VAL A 324 -2.24 12.38 -19.61
CA VAL A 324 -0.91 12.08 -19.03
C VAL A 324 -0.35 10.79 -19.64
N SER A 325 -1.14 9.74 -19.76
CA SER A 325 -0.70 8.48 -20.34
C SER A 325 -0.20 8.65 -21.78
N ALA A 326 -0.96 9.37 -22.62
CA ALA A 326 -0.58 9.61 -24.00
C ALA A 326 0.70 10.44 -24.11
N GLU A 327 0.74 11.62 -23.45
CA GLU A 327 1.87 12.55 -23.53
C GLU A 327 3.13 12.02 -22.84
N ALA A 328 3.01 11.28 -21.74
CA ALA A 328 4.16 10.66 -21.07
C ALA A 328 4.85 9.61 -21.95
N ARG A 329 4.09 8.77 -22.66
CA ARG A 329 4.62 7.78 -23.60
C ARG A 329 5.26 8.42 -24.85
N GLU A 330 4.77 9.58 -25.29
CA GLU A 330 5.41 10.36 -26.35
C GLU A 330 6.75 10.94 -25.88
N LEU A 331 6.80 11.46 -24.64
CA LEU A 331 8.02 12.03 -24.05
C LEU A 331 9.09 10.96 -23.78
N ARG A 332 8.68 9.82 -23.27
CA ARG A 332 9.56 8.70 -22.93
C ARG A 332 8.89 7.37 -23.27
N PRO A 333 9.18 6.80 -24.43
CA PRO A 333 8.75 5.44 -24.74
C PRO A 333 9.27 4.45 -23.70
N GLY A 334 8.36 3.63 -23.14
CA GLY A 334 8.70 2.63 -22.12
C GLY A 334 8.50 3.12 -20.67
N VAL A 335 8.13 4.40 -20.43
CA VAL A 335 7.71 4.82 -19.09
C VAL A 335 6.41 4.12 -18.70
N GLU A 336 6.36 3.54 -17.51
CA GLU A 336 5.16 2.86 -17.01
C GLU A 336 4.23 3.83 -16.28
N ILE A 337 2.93 3.69 -16.56
CA ILE A 337 1.87 4.50 -15.97
C ILE A 337 1.02 3.62 -15.07
N SER A 338 0.93 3.95 -13.80
CA SER A 338 0.21 3.14 -12.82
C SER A 338 -0.63 3.97 -11.86
N ALA A 339 -1.51 3.32 -11.11
CA ALA A 339 -2.36 4.00 -10.15
C ALA A 339 -2.62 3.18 -8.88
N ALA A 340 -2.59 3.86 -7.73
CA ALA A 340 -3.24 3.40 -6.52
C ALA A 340 -4.75 3.62 -6.65
N VAL A 341 -5.52 2.55 -6.53
CA VAL A 341 -6.97 2.58 -6.75
C VAL A 341 -7.74 2.00 -5.56
N PHE A 342 -8.99 2.42 -5.43
CA PHE A 342 -9.87 1.83 -4.43
C PHE A 342 -10.22 0.39 -4.79
N ARG A 343 -10.27 -0.44 -3.75
CA ARG A 343 -10.56 -1.87 -3.82
C ARG A 343 -11.98 -2.23 -4.25
N ASP A 344 -12.95 -1.34 -4.03
CA ASP A 344 -14.40 -1.61 -4.09
C ASP A 344 -15.03 -1.15 -5.42
N TYR A 345 -14.53 -1.60 -6.54
CA TYR A 345 -15.21 -1.38 -7.81
C TYR A 345 -16.51 -2.25 -7.88
N PRO A 346 -17.67 -1.71 -8.36
CA PRO A 346 -17.81 -0.42 -9.05
C PRO A 346 -18.21 0.76 -8.13
N ASN A 347 -18.14 0.65 -6.80
CA ASN A 347 -18.55 1.71 -5.90
C ASN A 347 -17.68 2.97 -6.05
N CYS A 348 -16.35 2.80 -6.18
CA CYS A 348 -15.43 3.93 -6.36
C CYS A 348 -15.69 4.70 -7.66
N ARG A 349 -16.12 4.01 -8.72
CA ARG A 349 -16.56 4.62 -9.98
C ARG A 349 -17.73 5.58 -9.77
N ARG A 350 -18.71 5.18 -8.96
CA ARG A 350 -19.92 5.96 -8.69
C ARG A 350 -19.68 7.07 -7.67
N SER A 351 -19.01 6.75 -6.59
CA SER A 351 -18.86 7.65 -5.43
C SER A 351 -17.81 8.74 -5.65
N VAL A 352 -16.67 8.38 -6.23
CA VAL A 352 -15.49 9.28 -6.33
C VAL A 352 -14.96 9.45 -7.75
N GLY A 353 -15.65 8.91 -8.76
CA GLY A 353 -15.27 9.07 -10.17
C GLY A 353 -14.01 8.31 -10.58
N GLN A 354 -13.58 7.32 -9.80
CA GLN A 354 -12.39 6.52 -10.09
C GLN A 354 -12.77 5.28 -10.93
N ASP A 355 -12.72 5.40 -12.24
CA ASP A 355 -13.12 4.35 -13.18
C ASP A 355 -11.91 3.56 -13.70
N TRP A 356 -11.14 3.01 -12.76
CA TRP A 356 -9.86 2.35 -13.07
C TRP A 356 -10.00 1.10 -13.94
N VAL A 357 -11.15 0.43 -13.95
CA VAL A 357 -11.41 -0.72 -14.84
C VAL A 357 -11.49 -0.25 -16.30
N ASP A 358 -12.12 0.90 -16.54
CA ASP A 358 -12.17 1.53 -17.85
C ASP A 358 -10.76 2.00 -18.29
N TRP A 359 -9.97 2.59 -17.39
CA TRP A 359 -8.60 3.01 -17.70
C TRP A 359 -7.68 1.83 -18.09
N VAL A 360 -7.89 0.67 -17.45
CA VAL A 360 -7.22 -0.58 -17.83
C VAL A 360 -7.70 -1.07 -19.19
N ALA A 361 -9.00 -1.05 -19.44
CA ALA A 361 -9.58 -1.51 -20.71
C ALA A 361 -9.13 -0.67 -21.91
N GLU A 362 -8.98 0.64 -21.71
CA GLU A 362 -8.53 1.60 -22.73
C GLU A 362 -6.99 1.68 -22.86
N GLY A 363 -6.25 0.93 -22.03
CA GLY A 363 -4.79 0.88 -22.06
C GLY A 363 -4.11 2.15 -21.55
N TYR A 364 -4.76 2.92 -20.67
CA TYR A 364 -4.15 4.11 -20.08
C TYR A 364 -3.18 3.77 -18.94
N LEU A 365 -3.32 2.60 -18.32
CA LEU A 365 -2.44 2.12 -17.26
C LEU A 365 -1.67 0.88 -17.72
N ASP A 366 -0.41 0.76 -17.31
CA ASP A 366 0.44 -0.40 -17.56
C ASP A 366 0.30 -1.44 -16.43
N PHE A 367 -0.03 -1.01 -15.22
CA PHE A 367 -0.44 -1.87 -14.09
C PHE A 367 -1.32 -1.12 -13.10
N VAL A 368 -1.97 -1.85 -12.19
CA VAL A 368 -2.87 -1.28 -11.18
C VAL A 368 -2.61 -1.85 -9.81
N CYS A 369 -2.65 -0.96 -8.79
CA CYS A 369 -2.37 -1.29 -7.39
C CYS A 369 -3.60 -0.98 -6.50
N PRO A 370 -4.57 -1.90 -6.34
CA PRO A 370 -5.69 -1.70 -5.43
C PRO A 370 -5.25 -1.69 -3.97
N MET A 371 -5.71 -0.71 -3.20
CA MET A 371 -5.40 -0.54 -1.78
C MET A 371 -6.25 -1.49 -0.91
N ASN A 372 -5.83 -2.76 -0.79
CA ASN A 372 -6.54 -3.82 -0.08
C ASN A 372 -6.19 -3.85 1.42
N TYR A 373 -6.29 -2.70 2.08
CA TYR A 373 -5.88 -2.53 3.46
C TYR A 373 -6.92 -3.10 4.42
N THR A 374 -6.67 -4.31 4.93
CA THR A 374 -7.49 -5.04 5.90
C THR A 374 -6.64 -6.04 6.68
N ASP A 375 -7.01 -6.34 7.90
CA ASP A 375 -6.48 -7.45 8.71
C ASP A 375 -7.32 -8.74 8.59
N ASP A 376 -8.39 -8.71 7.79
CA ASP A 376 -9.26 -9.83 7.48
C ASP A 376 -8.80 -10.51 6.19
N GLU A 377 -8.26 -11.73 6.31
CA GLU A 377 -7.74 -12.53 5.20
C GLU A 377 -8.82 -12.94 4.17
N GLU A 378 -10.04 -13.23 4.60
CA GLU A 378 -11.14 -13.59 3.71
C GLU A 378 -11.60 -12.39 2.89
N GLN A 379 -11.66 -11.22 3.54
CA GLN A 379 -11.99 -9.97 2.88
C GLN A 379 -10.91 -9.59 1.86
N PHE A 380 -9.61 -9.71 2.24
CA PHE A 380 -8.50 -9.49 1.32
C PHE A 380 -8.61 -10.39 0.08
N ALA A 381 -8.80 -11.69 0.29
CA ALA A 381 -8.96 -12.65 -0.80
C ALA A 381 -10.14 -12.33 -1.71
N THR A 382 -11.28 -11.95 -1.14
CA THR A 382 -12.49 -11.57 -1.88
C THR A 382 -12.23 -10.37 -2.79
N TRP A 383 -11.54 -9.34 -2.29
CA TRP A 383 -11.20 -8.16 -3.09
C TRP A 383 -10.23 -8.51 -4.23
N VAL A 384 -9.16 -9.25 -3.93
CA VAL A 384 -8.17 -9.63 -4.96
C VAL A 384 -8.82 -10.48 -6.06
N ALA A 385 -9.66 -11.46 -5.69
CA ALA A 385 -10.37 -12.30 -6.67
C ALA A 385 -11.26 -11.45 -7.59
N SER A 386 -12.05 -10.52 -7.03
CA SER A 386 -12.89 -9.61 -7.81
C SER A 386 -12.07 -8.70 -8.73
N GLN A 387 -10.95 -8.17 -8.23
CA GLN A 387 -10.04 -7.33 -9.00
C GLN A 387 -9.40 -8.08 -10.17
N ARG A 388 -9.02 -9.37 -9.97
CA ARG A 388 -8.55 -10.23 -11.04
C ARG A 388 -9.58 -10.43 -12.15
N GLU A 389 -10.85 -10.58 -11.79
CA GLU A 389 -11.94 -10.67 -12.77
C GLU A 389 -12.07 -9.38 -13.60
N TYR A 390 -11.98 -8.19 -12.94
CA TYR A 390 -12.07 -6.91 -13.63
C TYR A 390 -10.86 -6.63 -14.54
N VAL A 391 -9.65 -6.94 -14.08
CA VAL A 391 -8.42 -6.71 -14.85
C VAL A 391 -8.27 -7.73 -15.98
N GLY A 392 -8.58 -9.00 -15.71
CA GLY A 392 -8.30 -10.10 -16.64
C GLY A 392 -6.79 -10.17 -16.94
N ASP A 393 -6.46 -10.42 -18.19
CA ASP A 393 -5.06 -10.50 -18.66
C ASP A 393 -4.60 -9.20 -19.37
N ARG A 394 -5.29 -8.08 -19.14
CA ARG A 394 -5.00 -6.82 -19.85
C ARG A 394 -3.74 -6.15 -19.34
N VAL A 395 -3.58 -6.09 -18.03
CA VAL A 395 -2.42 -5.52 -17.36
C VAL A 395 -2.11 -6.32 -16.07
N PRO A 396 -0.88 -6.26 -15.55
CA PRO A 396 -0.55 -6.80 -14.24
C PRO A 396 -1.40 -6.19 -13.11
N LEU A 397 -1.81 -7.04 -12.17
CA LEU A 397 -2.44 -6.65 -10.91
C LEU A 397 -1.43 -6.82 -9.78
N TYR A 398 -1.14 -5.74 -9.05
CA TYR A 398 -0.29 -5.74 -7.86
C TYR A 398 -1.08 -5.34 -6.62
N PRO A 399 -1.74 -6.28 -5.93
CA PRO A 399 -2.52 -5.98 -4.73
C PRO A 399 -1.69 -5.27 -3.66
N GLY A 400 -2.24 -4.17 -3.13
CA GLY A 400 -1.64 -3.42 -2.04
C GLY A 400 -1.89 -4.09 -0.70
N VAL A 401 -0.82 -4.42 0.01
CA VAL A 401 -0.84 -5.00 1.35
C VAL A 401 -0.58 -3.92 2.39
N GLY A 402 -1.49 -3.76 3.34
CA GLY A 402 -1.48 -2.68 4.32
C GLY A 402 -0.64 -2.98 5.56
N ALA A 403 0.67 -3.17 5.44
CA ALA A 403 1.54 -3.49 6.57
C ALA A 403 1.48 -2.45 7.70
N SER A 404 1.46 -1.15 7.38
CA SER A 404 1.35 -0.05 8.35
C SER A 404 -0.09 0.47 8.55
N ALA A 405 -1.03 0.11 7.69
CA ALA A 405 -2.43 0.52 7.77
C ALA A 405 -3.36 -0.61 7.27
N PRO A 406 -4.00 -1.40 8.13
CA PRO A 406 -4.34 -1.17 9.55
C PRO A 406 -3.25 -1.52 10.57
N GLY A 407 -2.05 -1.93 10.16
CA GLY A 407 -0.99 -2.38 11.05
C GLY A 407 -1.02 -3.89 11.23
N LEU A 408 -0.64 -4.60 10.16
CA LEU A 408 -0.52 -6.05 10.16
C LEU A 408 0.68 -6.52 10.99
N LEU A 409 0.65 -7.75 11.44
CA LEU A 409 1.85 -8.44 11.89
C LEU A 409 2.68 -8.88 10.66
N PRO A 410 4.02 -9.03 10.79
CA PRO A 410 4.86 -9.47 9.68
C PRO A 410 4.39 -10.77 9.01
N GLU A 411 3.95 -11.75 9.79
CA GLU A 411 3.41 -13.01 9.27
C GLU A 411 2.06 -12.84 8.54
N GLN A 412 1.22 -11.90 8.95
CA GLN A 412 -0.01 -11.58 8.24
C GLN A 412 0.29 -10.91 6.89
N THR A 413 1.25 -9.98 6.88
CA THR A 413 1.75 -9.38 5.62
C THR A 413 2.23 -10.45 4.65
N ALA A 414 3.01 -11.42 5.15
CA ALA A 414 3.54 -12.52 4.34
C ALA A 414 2.44 -13.45 3.82
N MET A 415 1.42 -13.72 4.63
CA MET A 415 0.26 -14.54 4.21
C MET A 415 -0.59 -13.82 3.16
N GLN A 416 -0.82 -12.51 3.28
CA GLN A 416 -1.52 -11.75 2.25
C GLN A 416 -0.76 -11.72 0.91
N VAL A 417 0.57 -11.61 0.94
CA VAL A 417 1.41 -11.78 -0.26
C VAL A 417 1.22 -13.16 -0.86
N HIS A 418 1.27 -14.22 -0.05
CA HIS A 418 1.04 -15.59 -0.52
C HIS A 418 -0.37 -15.74 -1.12
N ARG A 419 -1.38 -15.22 -0.44
CA ARG A 419 -2.77 -15.26 -0.89
C ARG A 419 -3.01 -14.54 -2.21
N ALA A 420 -2.38 -13.37 -2.40
CA ALA A 420 -2.42 -12.63 -3.67
C ALA A 420 -1.88 -13.49 -4.83
N ARG A 421 -0.77 -14.20 -4.62
CA ARG A 421 -0.17 -15.12 -5.62
C ARG A 421 -1.08 -16.29 -5.96
N GLU A 422 -1.71 -16.94 -4.96
CA GLU A 422 -2.68 -18.02 -5.18
C GLU A 422 -3.86 -17.57 -6.04
N LEU A 423 -4.24 -16.29 -5.94
CA LEU A 423 -5.32 -15.67 -6.72
C LEU A 423 -4.85 -15.13 -8.08
N GLY A 424 -3.59 -15.40 -8.47
CA GLY A 424 -3.05 -15.07 -9.78
C GLY A 424 -2.62 -13.62 -9.96
N SER A 425 -2.20 -12.94 -8.89
CA SER A 425 -1.51 -11.64 -9.02
C SER A 425 -0.14 -11.81 -9.64
N ALA A 426 0.32 -10.81 -10.39
CA ALA A 426 1.65 -10.80 -11.02
C ALA A 426 2.73 -10.21 -10.12
N GLY A 427 2.39 -9.88 -8.89
CA GLY A 427 3.24 -9.28 -7.89
C GLY A 427 2.40 -8.65 -6.78
N PHE A 428 3.04 -7.82 -5.98
CA PHE A 428 2.41 -7.12 -4.87
C PHE A 428 3.12 -5.80 -4.56
N ILE A 429 2.45 -4.95 -3.79
CA ILE A 429 3.04 -3.72 -3.27
C ILE A 429 2.68 -3.54 -1.80
N VAL A 430 3.66 -3.22 -0.95
CA VAL A 430 3.48 -3.07 0.50
C VAL A 430 3.35 -1.59 0.87
N PHE A 431 2.35 -1.25 1.64
CA PHE A 431 2.16 0.06 2.24
C PHE A 431 2.44 0.00 3.74
N ASN A 432 3.36 0.78 4.28
CA ASN A 432 4.22 1.73 3.60
C ASN A 432 5.67 1.49 4.06
N TYR A 433 6.68 1.86 3.25
CA TYR A 433 8.10 1.69 3.55
C TYR A 433 8.55 2.76 4.56
N ASP A 434 8.18 2.54 5.82
CA ASP A 434 8.66 3.27 6.99
C ASP A 434 9.65 2.40 7.79
N ARG A 435 10.14 2.91 8.91
CA ARG A 435 11.13 2.21 9.73
C ARG A 435 10.60 0.87 10.26
N THR A 436 9.36 0.79 10.70
CA THR A 436 8.77 -0.45 11.23
C THR A 436 8.68 -1.52 10.13
N VAL A 437 8.17 -1.14 8.97
CA VAL A 437 8.09 -2.07 7.84
C VAL A 437 9.48 -2.49 7.38
N ALA A 438 10.43 -1.56 7.29
CA ALA A 438 11.81 -1.86 6.94
C ALA A 438 12.48 -2.82 7.92
N GLU A 439 12.34 -2.61 9.22
CA GLU A 439 13.07 -3.39 10.24
C GLU A 439 12.35 -4.69 10.66
N GLU A 440 11.02 -4.80 10.49
CA GLU A 440 10.24 -5.95 10.97
C GLU A 440 9.59 -6.76 9.84
N HIS A 441 8.89 -6.11 8.90
CA HIS A 441 8.10 -6.80 7.88
C HIS A 441 8.96 -7.31 6.72
N LEU A 442 9.83 -6.47 6.16
CA LEU A 442 10.64 -6.89 5.01
C LEU A 442 11.61 -8.03 5.37
N PRO A 443 12.32 -8.02 6.52
CA PRO A 443 13.12 -9.16 6.95
C PRO A 443 12.30 -10.44 7.15
N ALA A 444 11.06 -10.34 7.64
CA ALA A 444 10.18 -11.49 7.76
C ALA A 444 9.76 -12.06 6.39
N LEU A 445 9.44 -11.20 5.43
CA LEU A 445 9.18 -11.61 4.05
C LEU A 445 10.41 -12.29 3.43
N ARG A 446 11.62 -11.80 3.75
CA ARG A 446 12.89 -12.35 3.24
C ARG A 446 13.17 -13.78 3.67
N LEU A 447 12.64 -14.22 4.81
CA LEU A 447 12.77 -15.62 5.24
C LEU A 447 12.15 -16.61 4.24
N GLY A 448 11.10 -16.18 3.53
CA GLY A 448 10.38 -17.06 2.63
C GLY A 448 9.85 -16.38 1.37
N ALA A 449 8.87 -15.53 1.53
CA ALA A 449 8.10 -14.98 0.41
C ALA A 449 8.95 -14.19 -0.61
N THR A 450 10.03 -13.54 -0.18
CA THR A 450 10.98 -12.83 -1.06
C THR A 450 12.39 -13.40 -1.02
N ALA A 451 12.56 -14.63 -0.50
CA ALA A 451 13.83 -15.32 -0.54
C ALA A 451 14.32 -15.52 -1.98
N ASP A 452 15.63 -15.59 -2.17
CA ASP A 452 16.19 -15.94 -3.48
C ASP A 452 15.70 -17.34 -3.86
N GLY A 453 15.27 -17.53 -5.10
CA GLY A 453 15.03 -18.87 -5.65
C GLY A 453 16.34 -19.64 -5.56
N GLY A 454 16.32 -20.85 -4.99
CA GLY A 454 17.51 -21.69 -4.95
C GLY A 454 18.09 -21.85 -6.35
N GLU A 455 19.38 -21.54 -6.50
CA GLU A 455 20.23 -21.59 -7.71
C GLU A 455 19.47 -21.66 -9.04
N THR A 456 19.16 -20.52 -9.65
CA THR A 456 18.90 -20.49 -11.08
C THR A 456 20.25 -20.71 -11.77
N SER A 457 20.39 -21.88 -12.39
CA SER A 457 21.41 -22.20 -13.39
C SER A 457 21.65 -20.98 -14.29
N GLY A 458 22.95 -20.62 -14.44
CA GLY A 458 23.45 -19.44 -15.12
C GLY A 458 22.68 -19.02 -16.37
N ARG A 459 22.27 -17.79 -16.39
CA ARG A 459 22.01 -17.08 -17.65
C ARG A 459 23.36 -16.90 -18.33
N GLU A 460 23.62 -17.74 -19.33
CA GLU A 460 24.61 -17.43 -20.35
C GLU A 460 24.16 -16.12 -21.02
N THR A 461 24.96 -15.08 -20.88
CA THR A 461 24.86 -13.87 -21.70
C THR A 461 25.12 -14.26 -23.15
N PRO A 462 24.23 -13.99 -24.11
CA PRO A 462 24.58 -14.09 -25.51
C PRO A 462 25.62 -13.00 -25.85
N GLU A 463 26.72 -13.42 -26.46
CA GLU A 463 27.72 -12.54 -27.09
C GLU A 463 27.13 -11.66 -28.19
#